data_5469602c92cd809d208c650f53fb67d8
#
_entry.id   5469602c92cd809d208c650f53fb67d8
#
_cell.length_a   1.000
_cell.length_b   1.000
_cell.length_c   1.000
_cell.angle_alpha   90.00
_cell.angle_beta   90.00
_cell.angle_gamma   90.00
#
_symmetry.space_group_name_H-M   'P 1'
#
loop_
_entity.id
_entity.type
_entity.pdbx_description
1 polymer ?
#
loop_
_entity_poly.entity_id
_entity_poly.type
_entity_poly.pdbx_seq_one_letter_code
_entity_poly.pdbx_strand_id
1 'polypeptide(L)'
;METLHDRPEVRAALRALEAEECQAFARLLSPRESVVLHGRFLGQPPRSWGSLGRAMGVAQERVRHMEAEIIRKFDAWKSPH
;
A
#
# COMPACT_ATOMS: atom_id res chain seq x y z
N MET A 1 -3.87 -16.96 -12.73
CA MET A 1 -2.77 -15.99 -12.89
C MET A 1 -2.83 -14.95 -11.80
N GLU A 2 -1.71 -14.72 -11.15
CA GLU A 2 -1.64 -13.75 -10.06
C GLU A 2 -1.42 -12.35 -10.57
N THR A 3 -2.03 -11.40 -9.91
CA THR A 3 -1.74 -10.00 -10.12
C THR A 3 -0.89 -9.50 -8.95
N LEU A 4 -0.21 -8.37 -9.14
CA LEU A 4 0.68 -7.85 -8.11
C LEU A 4 -0.03 -7.61 -6.78
N HIS A 5 -1.28 -7.15 -6.81
CA HIS A 5 -1.99 -6.85 -5.58
C HIS A 5 -2.56 -8.09 -4.89
N ASP A 6 -2.34 -9.28 -5.46
CA ASP A 6 -2.80 -10.54 -4.88
C ASP A 6 -1.66 -11.34 -4.26
N ARG A 7 -0.60 -10.70 -3.86
CA ARG A 7 0.55 -11.37 -3.26
C ARG A 7 0.46 -11.30 -1.75
N PRO A 8 -0.06 -12.39 -1.11
CA PRO A 8 -0.28 -12.35 0.35
C PRO A 8 1.01 -12.22 1.16
N GLU A 9 2.12 -12.78 0.69
CA GLU A 9 3.38 -12.67 1.41
C GLU A 9 3.90 -11.24 1.43
N VAL A 10 3.69 -10.49 0.36
CA VAL A 10 4.10 -9.09 0.32
C VAL A 10 3.18 -8.26 1.21
N ARG A 11 1.89 -8.55 1.19
CA ARG A 11 0.95 -7.84 2.05
C ARG A 11 1.26 -8.07 3.53
N ALA A 12 1.58 -9.32 3.89
CA ALA A 12 1.92 -9.64 5.26
C ALA A 12 3.20 -8.92 5.69
N ALA A 13 4.19 -8.85 4.82
CA ALA A 13 5.43 -8.14 5.12
C ALA A 13 5.19 -6.65 5.33
N LEU A 14 4.32 -6.05 4.51
CA LEU A 14 3.96 -4.64 4.68
C LEU A 14 3.31 -4.39 6.02
N ARG A 15 2.39 -5.27 6.43
CA ARG A 15 1.69 -5.11 7.70
C ARG A 15 2.61 -5.31 8.90
N ALA A 16 3.71 -6.03 8.72
CA ALA A 16 4.64 -6.32 9.79
C ALA A 16 5.75 -5.29 9.93
N LEU A 17 5.76 -4.24 9.12
CA LEU A 17 6.80 -3.22 9.19
C LEU A 17 6.77 -2.52 10.55
N GLU A 18 7.95 -2.34 11.13
CA GLU A 18 8.06 -1.54 12.33
C GLU A 18 8.00 -0.06 11.98
N ALA A 19 7.75 0.77 12.98
CA ALA A 19 7.51 2.19 12.75
C ALA A 19 8.62 2.87 11.93
N GLU A 20 9.86 2.57 12.27
CA GLU A 20 10.99 3.18 11.55
C GLU A 20 11.05 2.74 10.10
N GLU A 21 10.82 1.45 9.85
CA GLU A 21 10.82 0.94 8.49
C GLU A 21 9.65 1.51 7.71
N CYS A 22 8.51 1.62 8.36
CA CYS A 22 7.32 2.18 7.71
C CYS A 22 7.58 3.63 7.27
N GLN A 23 8.22 4.42 8.14
CA GLN A 23 8.54 5.79 7.80
C GLN A 23 9.54 5.87 6.64
N ALA A 24 10.53 4.98 6.66
CA ALA A 24 11.53 4.96 5.60
C ALA A 24 10.89 4.60 4.25
N PHE A 25 10.01 3.61 4.26
CA PHE A 25 9.33 3.23 3.02
C PHE A 25 8.37 4.33 2.56
N ALA A 26 7.66 4.95 3.49
CA ALA A 26 6.70 5.99 3.13
C ALA A 26 7.36 7.17 2.42
N ARG A 27 8.63 7.41 2.67
CA ARG A 27 9.36 8.48 1.98
C ARG A 27 9.51 8.23 0.49
N LEU A 28 9.35 7.00 0.06
CA LEU A 28 9.41 6.63 -1.35
C LEU A 28 8.07 6.79 -2.05
N LEU A 29 7.03 7.11 -1.29
CA LEU A 29 5.67 7.19 -1.81
C LEU A 29 5.23 8.64 -1.92
N SER A 30 4.30 8.88 -2.85
CA SER A 30 3.64 10.18 -2.91
C SER A 30 2.71 10.32 -1.69
N PRO A 31 2.29 11.56 -1.36
CA PRO A 31 1.35 11.74 -0.26
C PRO A 31 0.08 10.90 -0.41
N ARG A 32 -0.43 10.79 -1.63
CA ARG A 32 -1.64 9.98 -1.87
C ARG A 32 -1.38 8.50 -1.66
N GLU A 33 -0.23 8.03 -2.11
CA GLU A 33 0.14 6.63 -1.88
C GLU A 33 0.28 6.34 -0.40
N SER A 34 0.82 7.28 0.37
CA SER A 34 0.93 7.11 1.82
C SER A 34 -0.44 6.95 2.47
N VAL A 35 -1.44 7.71 2.00
CA VAL A 35 -2.80 7.56 2.52
C VAL A 35 -3.31 6.15 2.27
N VAL A 36 -3.06 5.62 1.07
CA VAL A 36 -3.48 4.27 0.73
C VAL A 36 -2.72 3.24 1.56
N LEU A 37 -1.43 3.44 1.75
CA LEU A 37 -0.63 2.54 2.58
C LEU A 37 -1.21 2.44 3.99
N HIS A 38 -1.49 3.57 4.62
CA HIS A 38 -2.02 3.56 5.98
C HIS A 38 -3.43 2.97 6.02
N GLY A 39 -4.28 3.32 5.06
CA GLY A 39 -5.66 2.84 5.08
C GLY A 39 -5.79 1.37 4.77
N ARG A 40 -5.02 0.86 3.80
CA ARG A 40 -5.19 -0.51 3.34
C ARG A 40 -4.34 -1.53 4.09
N PHE A 41 -3.18 -1.12 4.57
CA PHE A 41 -2.23 -2.08 5.15
C PHE A 41 -2.03 -1.90 6.65
N LEU A 42 -2.07 -0.68 7.14
CA LEU A 42 -1.78 -0.41 8.54
C LEU A 42 -3.02 -0.17 9.38
N GLY A 43 -4.16 0.08 8.75
CA GLY A 43 -5.41 0.29 9.47
C GLY A 43 -5.98 -1.02 10.01
N GLN A 44 -6.69 -0.92 11.13
CA GLN A 44 -7.33 -2.07 11.76
C GLN A 44 -8.78 -1.71 12.05
N PRO A 45 -9.74 -2.20 11.26
CA PRO A 45 -9.55 -3.03 10.06
C PRO A 45 -9.13 -2.21 8.86
N PRO A 46 -8.67 -2.85 7.80
CA PRO A 46 -8.32 -2.12 6.59
C PRO A 46 -9.52 -1.41 5.98
N ARG A 47 -9.31 -0.20 5.51
CA ARG A 47 -10.38 0.54 4.83
C ARG A 47 -10.58 -0.01 3.43
N SER A 48 -11.82 0.05 2.95
CA SER A 48 -12.12 -0.41 1.59
C SER A 48 -11.60 0.58 0.56
N TRP A 49 -11.42 0.10 -0.67
CA TRP A 49 -11.02 0.95 -1.78
C TRP A 49 -12.02 2.08 -1.98
N GLY A 50 -13.32 1.78 -1.87
CA GLY A 50 -14.34 2.79 -2.02
C GLY A 50 -14.28 3.86 -0.94
N SER A 51 -14.05 3.44 0.30
CA SER A 51 -13.92 4.37 1.41
C SER A 51 -12.74 5.32 1.20
N LEU A 52 -11.60 4.76 0.81
CA LEU A 52 -10.42 5.58 0.54
C LEU A 52 -10.62 6.50 -0.66
N GLY A 53 -11.26 5.98 -1.70
CA GLY A 53 -11.55 6.80 -2.88
C GLY A 53 -12.39 8.01 -2.53
N ARG A 54 -13.43 7.80 -1.72
CA ARG A 54 -14.28 8.91 -1.31
C ARG A 54 -13.51 9.93 -0.47
N ALA A 55 -12.66 9.44 0.44
CA ALA A 55 -11.87 10.34 1.27
C ALA A 55 -10.86 11.14 0.46
N MET A 56 -10.35 10.56 -0.60
CA MET A 56 -9.31 11.20 -1.42
C MET A 56 -9.89 11.95 -2.62
N GLY A 57 -11.16 11.77 -2.90
CA GLY A 57 -11.78 12.42 -4.06
C GLY A 57 -11.40 11.76 -5.37
N VAL A 58 -11.14 10.45 -5.37
CA VAL A 58 -10.78 9.73 -6.60
C VAL A 58 -11.64 8.49 -6.72
N ALA A 59 -11.65 7.91 -7.92
CA ALA A 59 -12.40 6.69 -8.17
C ALA A 59 -11.77 5.51 -7.44
N GLN A 60 -12.61 4.55 -7.05
CA GLN A 60 -12.16 3.34 -6.38
C GLN A 60 -11.07 2.62 -7.17
N GLU A 61 -11.22 2.55 -8.48
CA GLU A 61 -10.24 1.88 -9.34
C GLU A 61 -8.87 2.55 -9.25
N ARG A 62 -8.85 3.87 -9.07
CA ARG A 62 -7.60 4.58 -8.90
C ARG A 62 -6.88 4.14 -7.63
N VAL A 63 -7.65 3.92 -6.55
CA VAL A 63 -7.08 3.45 -5.28
C VAL A 63 -6.47 2.05 -5.48
N ARG A 64 -7.15 1.18 -6.22
CA ARG A 64 -6.62 -0.15 -6.50
C ARG A 64 -5.28 -0.07 -7.24
N HIS A 65 -5.18 0.83 -8.21
CA HIS A 65 -3.93 1.01 -8.94
C HIS A 65 -2.82 1.53 -8.03
N MET A 66 -3.15 2.43 -7.11
CA MET A 66 -2.16 2.92 -6.16
C MET A 66 -1.69 1.82 -5.23
N GLU A 67 -2.61 0.95 -4.80
CA GLU A 67 -2.24 -0.17 -3.95
C GLU A 67 -1.27 -1.11 -4.68
N ALA A 68 -1.54 -1.42 -5.94
CA ALA A 68 -0.66 -2.27 -6.72
C ALA A 68 0.72 -1.63 -6.86
N GLU A 69 0.75 -0.32 -7.04
CA GLU A 69 2.03 0.39 -7.17
C GLU A 69 2.82 0.36 -5.86
N ILE A 70 2.11 0.50 -4.74
CA ILE A 70 2.75 0.41 -3.42
C ILE A 70 3.39 -0.96 -3.23
N ILE A 71 2.67 -2.02 -3.59
CA ILE A 71 3.18 -3.38 -3.46
C ILE A 71 4.43 -3.55 -4.32
N ARG A 72 4.41 -3.02 -5.54
CA ARG A 72 5.55 -3.13 -6.43
C ARG A 72 6.77 -2.38 -5.88
N LYS A 73 6.55 -1.17 -5.36
CA LYS A 73 7.62 -0.37 -4.78
C LYS A 73 8.19 -1.04 -3.53
N PHE A 74 7.33 -1.62 -2.72
CA PHE A 74 7.77 -2.31 -1.51
C PHE A 74 8.62 -3.52 -1.86
N ASP A 75 8.17 -4.31 -2.84
CA ASP A 75 8.91 -5.49 -3.27
C ASP A 75 10.30 -5.10 -3.76
N ALA A 76 10.39 -4.05 -4.56
CA ALA A 76 11.67 -3.56 -5.06
C ALA A 76 12.56 -3.04 -3.92
N TRP A 77 11.97 -2.37 -2.95
CA TRP A 77 12.69 -1.80 -1.83
C TRP A 77 13.30 -2.88 -0.94
N LYS A 78 12.57 -3.98 -0.76
CA LYS A 78 13.04 -5.08 0.09
C LYS A 78 13.94 -6.06 -0.63
N SER A 79 13.93 -6.08 -1.94
CA SER A 79 14.71 -7.04 -2.72
C SER A 79 16.14 -6.55 -2.88
N PRO A 80 17.12 -7.29 -2.38
CA PRO A 80 18.51 -6.91 -2.60
C PRO A 80 18.90 -7.22 -4.06
N HIS A 81 19.74 -6.40 -4.61
CA HIS A 81 20.25 -6.59 -5.96
C HIS A 81 21.74 -6.66 -5.96
#